data_81232d7e0e122885d4337eae5543a893
#
_entry.id   81232d7e0e122885d4337eae5543a893
#
_cell.length_a   1.000
_cell.length_b   1.000
_cell.length_c   1.000
_cell.angle_alpha   90.00
_cell.angle_beta   90.00
_cell.angle_gamma   90.00
#
_symmetry.space_group_name_H-M   'P 1'
#
loop_
_entity.id
_entity.type
_entity.pdbx_description
1 polymer ?
#
loop_
_entity_poly.entity_id
_entity_poly.type
_entity_poly.pdbx_seq_one_letter_code
_entity_poly.pdbx_strand_id
1 'polypeptide(L)'
;MALQIITADQRLAEKKGHKIVVCGASGVGKTTLARTLNPATTLFMDLEAGDAAIEGHPIDVVRPRTWVECRDLACFLGGANPSLSEDQPYGQSHYDYVAAMYGDSSDVWNKYDTLFVDSITVAGRLCFQWCLQQPDTRSERS
;
A
#
# COMPACT_ATOMS: atom_id res chain seq x y z
N MET A 1 19.78 19.03 -23.10
CA MET A 1 18.43 18.71 -22.57
C MET A 1 17.62 20.01 -22.58
N ALA A 2 16.43 20.00 -23.16
CA ALA A 2 15.52 21.15 -23.08
C ALA A 2 14.81 21.12 -21.70
N LEU A 3 14.62 22.30 -21.12
CA LEU A 3 13.83 22.43 -19.89
C LEU A 3 12.37 22.08 -20.20
N GLN A 4 11.85 21.07 -19.52
CA GLN A 4 10.44 20.67 -19.65
C GLN A 4 9.59 21.52 -18.69
N ILE A 5 8.78 22.39 -19.24
CA ILE A 5 7.85 23.23 -18.48
C ILE A 5 6.45 22.60 -18.57
N ILE A 6 5.87 22.25 -17.42
CA ILE A 6 4.48 21.85 -17.32
C ILE A 6 3.64 23.12 -17.14
N THR A 7 2.74 23.37 -18.06
CA THR A 7 1.87 24.56 -17.99
C THR A 7 0.85 24.44 -16.85
N ALA A 8 0.29 25.57 -16.43
CA ALA A 8 -0.74 25.58 -15.38
C ALA A 8 -1.96 24.69 -15.74
N ASP A 9 -2.39 24.74 -17.00
CA ASP A 9 -3.52 23.95 -17.48
C ASP A 9 -3.21 22.45 -17.47
N GLN A 10 -2.01 22.06 -17.90
CA GLN A 10 -1.55 20.67 -17.82
C GLN A 10 -1.53 20.18 -16.36
N ARG A 11 -0.99 20.99 -15.43
CA ARG A 11 -0.94 20.66 -14.01
C ARG A 11 -2.33 20.55 -13.38
N LEU A 12 -3.28 21.41 -13.75
CA LEU A 12 -4.65 21.38 -13.26
C LEU A 12 -5.47 20.21 -13.84
N ALA A 13 -5.14 19.77 -15.06
CA ALA A 13 -5.76 18.60 -15.68
C ALA A 13 -5.24 17.27 -15.11
N GLU A 14 -4.10 17.25 -14.43
CA GLU A 14 -3.57 16.06 -13.79
C GLU A 14 -4.44 15.66 -12.59
N LYS A 15 -5.20 14.57 -12.70
CA LYS A 15 -5.90 13.95 -11.57
C LYS A 15 -4.85 13.23 -10.69
N LYS A 16 -4.31 13.94 -9.71
CA LYS A 16 -3.41 13.33 -8.70
C LYS A 16 -4.21 12.98 -7.46
N GLY A 17 -4.16 11.70 -7.05
CA GLY A 17 -4.66 11.27 -5.76
C GLY A 17 -3.90 11.95 -4.60
N HIS A 18 -4.57 12.21 -3.49
CA HIS A 18 -3.94 12.73 -2.29
C HIS A 18 -3.17 11.62 -1.57
N LYS A 19 -1.93 11.91 -1.16
CA LYS A 19 -1.13 11.04 -0.30
C LYS A 19 -1.01 11.72 1.06
N ILE A 20 -1.59 11.09 2.09
CA ILE A 20 -1.68 11.65 3.43
C ILE A 20 -0.98 10.70 4.42
N VAL A 21 -0.13 11.23 5.28
CA VAL A 21 0.46 10.49 6.40
C VAL A 21 -0.06 11.08 7.70
N VAL A 22 -0.67 10.23 8.54
CA VAL A 22 -1.16 10.62 9.86
C VAL A 22 -0.20 10.08 10.91
N CYS A 23 0.44 11.00 11.64
CA CYS A 23 1.37 10.68 12.72
C CYS A 23 0.78 11.04 14.08
N GLY A 24 1.10 10.25 15.11
CA GLY A 24 0.67 10.51 16.48
C GLY A 24 0.95 9.33 17.39
N ALA A 25 0.95 9.57 18.71
CA ALA A 25 1.13 8.54 19.71
C ALA A 25 0.07 7.41 19.59
N SER A 26 0.33 6.27 20.21
CA SER A 26 -0.67 5.21 20.33
C SER A 26 -1.92 5.73 21.06
N GLY A 27 -3.10 5.28 20.65
CA GLY A 27 -4.37 5.62 21.30
C GLY A 27 -4.96 6.99 20.98
N VAL A 28 -4.30 7.84 20.16
CA VAL A 28 -4.84 9.18 19.80
C VAL A 28 -5.97 9.15 18.77
N GLY A 29 -6.38 7.96 18.31
CA GLY A 29 -7.51 7.82 17.38
C GLY A 29 -7.12 7.80 15.90
N LYS A 30 -5.87 7.47 15.54
CA LYS A 30 -5.46 7.37 14.11
C LYS A 30 -6.37 6.41 13.33
N THR A 31 -6.56 5.20 13.84
CA THR A 31 -7.45 4.19 13.22
C THR A 31 -8.90 4.66 13.19
N THR A 32 -9.36 5.35 14.24
CA THR A 32 -10.73 5.89 14.32
C THR A 32 -11.01 6.89 13.20
N LEU A 33 -9.99 7.54 12.66
CA LEU A 33 -10.12 8.45 11.51
C LEU A 33 -10.73 7.75 10.29
N ALA A 34 -10.52 6.43 10.12
CA ALA A 34 -11.14 5.66 9.04
C ALA A 34 -12.68 5.75 9.04
N ARG A 35 -13.30 5.98 10.21
CA ARG A 35 -14.77 6.16 10.33
C ARG A 35 -15.30 7.43 9.67
N THR A 36 -14.43 8.38 9.34
CA THR A 36 -14.79 9.63 8.63
C THR A 36 -14.77 9.48 7.12
N LEU A 37 -14.25 8.37 6.61
CA LEU A 37 -14.18 8.07 5.19
C LEU A 37 -15.50 7.44 4.71
N ASN A 38 -15.72 7.50 3.39
CA ASN A 38 -16.86 6.81 2.79
C ASN A 38 -16.62 5.30 2.79
N PRO A 39 -17.37 4.50 3.56
CA PRO A 39 -17.11 3.07 3.68
C PRO A 39 -17.34 2.30 2.38
N ALA A 40 -18.22 2.80 1.50
CA ALA A 40 -18.53 2.13 0.23
C ALA A 40 -17.38 2.19 -0.79
N THR A 41 -16.49 3.20 -0.67
CA THR A 41 -15.39 3.44 -1.61
C THR A 41 -14.01 3.41 -0.95
N THR A 42 -13.94 2.99 0.31
CA THR A 42 -12.67 2.87 1.05
C THR A 42 -12.30 1.40 1.25
N LEU A 43 -11.07 1.05 0.91
CA LEU A 43 -10.46 -0.22 1.30
C LEU A 43 -9.52 0.02 2.50
N PHE A 44 -9.75 -0.71 3.59
CA PHE A 44 -8.93 -0.63 4.80
C PHE A 44 -7.92 -1.77 4.82
N MET A 45 -6.64 -1.45 4.86
CA MET A 45 -5.56 -2.43 5.03
C MET A 45 -5.16 -2.48 6.50
N ASP A 46 -5.63 -3.52 7.20
CA ASP A 46 -5.38 -3.75 8.61
C ASP A 46 -4.14 -4.63 8.83
N LEU A 47 -3.06 -4.01 9.28
CA LEU A 47 -1.79 -4.67 9.64
C LEU A 47 -1.65 -4.87 11.16
N GLU A 48 -2.39 -4.12 11.96
CA GLU A 48 -2.27 -4.13 13.43
C GLU A 48 -3.28 -5.05 14.11
N ALA A 49 -4.24 -5.64 13.39
CA ALA A 49 -5.43 -6.26 13.95
C ALA A 49 -6.24 -5.26 14.82
N GLY A 50 -6.24 -3.98 14.39
CA GLY A 50 -6.85 -2.85 15.10
C GLY A 50 -8.30 -2.58 14.70
N ASP A 51 -8.97 -3.52 14.06
CA ASP A 51 -10.34 -3.37 13.55
C ASP A 51 -11.40 -3.09 14.61
N ALA A 52 -11.07 -3.31 15.90
CA ALA A 52 -11.94 -2.88 17.01
C ALA A 52 -12.28 -1.37 16.97
N ALA A 53 -11.37 -0.53 16.47
CA ALA A 53 -11.62 0.91 16.33
C ALA A 53 -12.63 1.25 15.22
N ILE A 54 -12.84 0.34 14.26
CA ILE A 54 -13.80 0.45 13.16
C ILE A 54 -14.96 -0.53 13.31
N GLU A 55 -15.10 -1.20 14.47
CA GLU A 55 -16.18 -2.13 14.73
C GLU A 55 -17.54 -1.46 14.48
N GLY A 56 -18.42 -2.17 13.76
CA GLY A 56 -19.73 -1.65 13.34
C GLY A 56 -19.69 -0.63 12.21
N HIS A 57 -18.52 -0.25 11.70
CA HIS A 57 -18.40 0.58 10.51
C HIS A 57 -18.30 -0.30 9.26
N PRO A 58 -19.18 -0.17 8.25
CA PRO A 58 -19.28 -1.09 7.11
C PRO A 58 -18.19 -0.84 6.05
N ILE A 59 -16.93 -0.80 6.45
CA ILE A 59 -15.77 -0.62 5.59
C ILE A 59 -15.17 -1.99 5.22
N ASP A 60 -14.80 -2.16 3.96
CA ASP A 60 -14.15 -3.40 3.51
C ASP A 60 -12.70 -3.45 3.97
N VAL A 61 -12.25 -4.62 4.42
CA VAL A 61 -10.95 -4.81 5.06
C VAL A 61 -10.14 -5.89 4.37
N VAL A 62 -8.85 -5.62 4.14
CA VAL A 62 -7.84 -6.62 3.75
C VAL A 62 -6.79 -6.72 4.86
N ARG A 63 -6.38 -7.96 5.21
CA ARG A 63 -5.51 -8.22 6.37
C ARG A 63 -4.24 -8.99 5.99
N PRO A 64 -3.26 -8.38 5.34
CA PRO A 64 -1.97 -9.02 5.13
C PRO A 64 -1.26 -9.21 6.49
N ARG A 65 -0.70 -10.41 6.73
CA ARG A 65 -0.07 -10.78 8.01
C ARG A 65 1.43 -11.01 7.89
N THR A 66 1.94 -11.11 6.68
CA THR A 66 3.36 -11.27 6.38
C THR A 66 3.87 -10.14 5.53
N TRP A 67 5.19 -9.91 5.52
CA TRP A 67 5.80 -8.94 4.62
C TRP A 67 5.54 -9.29 3.14
N VAL A 68 5.59 -10.57 2.80
CA VAL A 68 5.35 -11.04 1.42
C VAL A 68 3.95 -10.65 0.98
N GLU A 69 2.92 -10.91 1.80
CA GLU A 69 1.54 -10.50 1.50
C GLU A 69 1.40 -8.98 1.37
N CYS A 70 2.05 -8.19 2.25
CA CYS A 70 2.04 -6.73 2.15
C CYS A 70 2.68 -6.23 0.85
N ARG A 71 3.84 -6.81 0.50
CA ARG A 71 4.60 -6.48 -0.71
C ARG A 71 3.81 -6.82 -1.97
N ASP A 72 3.26 -8.02 -2.02
CA ASP A 72 2.51 -8.53 -3.16
C ASP A 72 1.22 -7.73 -3.37
N LEU A 73 0.51 -7.40 -2.29
CA LEU A 73 -0.66 -6.55 -2.33
C LEU A 73 -0.32 -5.11 -2.78
N ALA A 74 0.79 -4.55 -2.30
CA ALA A 74 1.25 -3.24 -2.75
C ALA A 74 1.62 -3.23 -4.24
N CYS A 75 2.25 -4.30 -4.74
CA CYS A 75 2.55 -4.47 -6.16
C CYS A 75 1.25 -4.60 -6.99
N PHE A 76 0.31 -5.40 -6.53
CA PHE A 76 -0.98 -5.59 -7.17
C PHE A 76 -1.77 -4.28 -7.29
N LEU A 77 -1.88 -3.53 -6.20
CA LEU A 77 -2.63 -2.27 -6.17
C LEU A 77 -1.92 -1.14 -6.92
N GLY A 78 -0.59 -1.09 -6.85
CA GLY A 78 0.22 -0.02 -7.46
C GLY A 78 0.55 -0.24 -8.93
N GLY A 79 0.43 -1.47 -9.41
CA GLY A 79 0.91 -1.86 -10.73
C GLY A 79 2.44 -2.03 -10.79
N ALA A 80 2.94 -2.48 -11.94
CA ALA A 80 4.37 -2.56 -12.19
C ALA A 80 5.02 -1.18 -12.20
N ASN A 81 6.19 -1.04 -11.56
CA ASN A 81 6.97 0.19 -11.62
C ASN A 81 7.85 0.19 -12.89
N PRO A 82 7.56 1.05 -13.87
CA PRO A 82 8.29 1.05 -15.16
C PRO A 82 9.74 1.54 -15.04
N SER A 83 10.14 2.07 -13.88
CA SER A 83 11.53 2.50 -13.63
C SER A 83 12.43 1.38 -13.11
N LEU A 84 11.86 0.20 -12.82
CA LEU A 84 12.60 -0.97 -12.34
C LEU A 84 12.83 -1.96 -13.48
N SER A 85 13.89 -2.78 -13.35
CA SER A 85 14.08 -3.90 -14.26
C SER A 85 12.97 -4.94 -14.04
N GLU A 86 12.69 -5.68 -15.11
CA GLU A 86 11.55 -6.59 -15.19
C GLU A 86 11.53 -7.64 -14.08
N ASP A 87 12.72 -8.13 -13.67
CA ASP A 87 12.94 -9.19 -12.68
C ASP A 87 13.04 -8.68 -11.23
N GLN A 88 13.06 -7.36 -11.02
CA GLN A 88 13.10 -6.78 -9.67
C GLN A 88 11.74 -6.84 -8.96
N PRO A 89 11.72 -6.90 -7.61
CA PRO A 89 10.49 -6.68 -6.85
C PRO A 89 9.81 -5.37 -7.27
N TYR A 90 8.50 -5.42 -7.48
CA TYR A 90 7.66 -4.35 -8.06
C TYR A 90 7.90 -4.08 -9.56
N GLY A 91 8.77 -4.85 -10.25
CA GLY A 91 8.89 -4.86 -11.70
C GLY A 91 7.74 -5.62 -12.37
N GLN A 92 7.80 -5.74 -13.70
CA GLN A 92 6.71 -6.34 -14.48
C GLN A 92 6.47 -7.81 -14.11
N SER A 93 7.52 -8.63 -13.99
CA SER A 93 7.38 -10.06 -13.63
C SER A 93 6.73 -10.25 -12.25
N HIS A 94 7.02 -9.38 -11.28
CA HIS A 94 6.34 -9.44 -9.99
C HIS A 94 4.85 -9.06 -10.11
N TYR A 95 4.53 -8.03 -10.89
CA TYR A 95 3.13 -7.66 -11.14
C TYR A 95 2.36 -8.77 -11.83
N ASP A 96 2.93 -9.38 -12.87
CA ASP A 96 2.29 -10.49 -13.60
C ASP A 96 2.01 -11.69 -12.67
N TYR A 97 2.95 -11.99 -11.78
CA TYR A 97 2.77 -13.03 -10.77
C TYR A 97 1.61 -12.72 -9.82
N VAL A 98 1.54 -11.52 -9.27
CA VAL A 98 0.47 -11.17 -8.33
C VAL A 98 -0.88 -10.99 -9.02
N ALA A 99 -0.91 -10.50 -10.26
CA ALA A 99 -2.12 -10.41 -11.07
C ALA A 99 -2.69 -11.79 -11.41
N ALA A 100 -1.81 -12.79 -11.64
CA ALA A 100 -2.25 -14.18 -11.82
C ALA A 100 -2.92 -14.77 -10.57
N MET A 101 -2.51 -14.29 -9.37
CA MET A 101 -3.09 -14.75 -8.09
C MET A 101 -4.37 -14.00 -7.70
N TYR A 102 -4.41 -12.69 -7.89
CA TYR A 102 -5.46 -11.82 -7.35
C TYR A 102 -6.46 -11.32 -8.39
N GLY A 103 -6.16 -11.51 -9.68
CA GLY A 103 -7.00 -11.03 -10.77
C GLY A 103 -6.59 -9.66 -11.31
N ASP A 104 -7.54 -8.90 -11.83
CA ASP A 104 -7.28 -7.56 -12.36
C ASP A 104 -7.41 -6.50 -11.27
N SER A 105 -6.34 -5.73 -11.06
CA SER A 105 -6.34 -4.63 -10.08
C SER A 105 -7.33 -3.51 -10.44
N SER A 106 -7.75 -3.40 -11.70
CA SER A 106 -8.77 -2.43 -12.11
C SER A 106 -10.11 -2.68 -11.42
N ASP A 107 -10.45 -3.93 -11.11
CA ASP A 107 -11.68 -4.28 -10.39
C ASP A 107 -11.70 -3.66 -8.99
N VAL A 108 -10.52 -3.60 -8.33
CA VAL A 108 -10.37 -2.93 -7.03
C VAL A 108 -10.59 -1.43 -7.18
N TRP A 109 -9.92 -0.79 -8.17
CA TRP A 109 -9.99 0.66 -8.36
C TRP A 109 -11.30 1.14 -9.01
N ASN A 110 -12.07 0.26 -9.62
CA ASN A 110 -13.44 0.55 -10.04
C ASN A 110 -14.40 0.70 -8.85
N LYS A 111 -14.09 0.02 -7.72
CA LYS A 111 -14.89 0.09 -6.50
C LYS A 111 -14.37 1.09 -5.49
N TYR A 112 -13.06 1.12 -5.29
CA TYR A 112 -12.44 1.92 -4.22
C TYR A 112 -11.64 3.10 -4.81
N ASP A 113 -11.81 4.28 -4.23
CA ASP A 113 -11.06 5.49 -4.51
C ASP A 113 -10.07 5.86 -3.40
N THR A 114 -10.19 5.19 -2.26
CA THR A 114 -9.41 5.45 -1.05
C THR A 114 -8.82 4.16 -0.50
N LEU A 115 -7.51 4.16 -0.21
CA LEU A 115 -6.82 3.12 0.54
C LEU A 115 -6.37 3.71 1.88
N PHE A 116 -6.83 3.12 2.98
CA PHE A 116 -6.36 3.45 4.33
C PHE A 116 -5.47 2.33 4.85
N VAL A 117 -4.22 2.64 5.19
CA VAL A 117 -3.23 1.65 5.67
C VAL A 117 -2.97 1.87 7.15
N ASP A 118 -3.28 0.88 7.97
CA ASP A 118 -3.06 0.89 9.42
C ASP A 118 -2.22 -0.34 9.86
N SER A 119 -0.92 -0.19 10.05
CA SER A 119 -0.12 1.03 9.94
C SER A 119 1.17 0.75 9.16
N ILE A 120 1.74 1.80 8.59
CA ILE A 120 3.05 1.71 7.91
C ILE A 120 4.16 1.29 8.88
N THR A 121 4.01 1.56 10.18
CA THR A 121 4.95 1.13 11.22
C THR A 121 4.98 -0.39 11.33
N VAL A 122 3.84 -1.06 11.25
CA VAL A 122 3.78 -2.54 11.28
C VAL A 122 4.32 -3.10 9.98
N ALA A 123 4.00 -2.52 8.81
CA ALA A 123 4.58 -2.91 7.54
C ALA A 123 6.12 -2.86 7.59
N GLY A 124 6.69 -1.76 8.10
CA GLY A 124 8.13 -1.62 8.28
C GLY A 124 8.75 -2.68 9.21
N ARG A 125 8.07 -3.03 10.29
CA ARG A 125 8.48 -4.09 11.22
C ARG A 125 8.47 -5.47 10.57
N LEU A 126 7.42 -5.79 9.83
CA LEU A 126 7.31 -7.05 9.06
C LEU A 126 8.42 -7.14 8.00
N CYS A 127 8.69 -6.04 7.30
CA CYS A 127 9.79 -5.95 6.34
C CYS A 127 11.14 -6.22 7.00
N PHE A 128 11.44 -5.54 8.09
CA PHE A 128 12.70 -5.71 8.83
C PHE A 128 12.89 -7.16 9.32
N GLN A 129 11.86 -7.77 9.89
CA GLN A 129 11.90 -9.16 10.34
C GLN A 129 12.15 -10.12 9.17
N TRP A 130 11.51 -9.87 8.04
CA TRP A 130 11.71 -10.66 6.83
C TRP A 130 13.15 -10.53 6.31
N CYS A 131 13.70 -9.30 6.27
CA CYS A 131 15.09 -9.06 5.86
C CYS A 131 16.10 -9.83 6.73
N LEU A 132 15.89 -9.88 8.05
CA LEU A 132 16.77 -10.62 8.97
C LEU A 132 16.79 -12.14 8.72
N GLN A 133 15.80 -12.67 8.04
CA GLN A 133 15.69 -14.09 7.70
C GLN A 133 16.37 -14.43 6.36
N GLN A 134 16.75 -13.42 5.57
CA GLN A 134 17.39 -13.65 4.28
C GLN A 134 18.86 -14.11 4.45
N PRO A 135 19.36 -15.02 3.59
CA PRO A 135 20.71 -15.58 3.71
C PRO A 135 21.82 -14.54 3.72
N ASP A 136 21.69 -13.52 2.88
CA ASP A 136 22.72 -12.52 2.64
C ASP A 136 22.94 -11.56 3.82
N THR A 137 21.94 -11.42 4.70
CA THR A 137 22.06 -10.57 5.91
C THR A 137 22.89 -11.20 7.02
N ARG A 138 23.19 -12.50 6.93
CA ARG A 138 23.99 -13.24 7.95
C ARG A 138 25.48 -13.13 7.72
N SER A 139 25.93 -12.82 6.50
CA SER A 139 27.35 -12.73 6.14
C SER A 139 28.06 -11.48 6.65
N GLU A 140 27.34 -10.41 6.97
CA GLU A 140 27.93 -9.15 7.44
C GLU A 140 28.13 -9.08 8.97
N ARG A 141 27.80 -10.15 9.71
CA ARG A 141 27.92 -10.23 11.17
C ARG A 141 29.02 -11.16 11.68
N SER A 142 29.93 -11.61 10.79
CA SER A 142 31.08 -12.44 11.17
C SER A 142 32.38 -11.65 11.14
#